data_943ddca863760e972019aa77d759bbb1
#
_entry.id   943ddca863760e972019aa77d759bbb1
#
_cell.length_a   1.000
_cell.length_b   1.000
_cell.length_c   1.000
_cell.angle_alpha   90.00
_cell.angle_beta   90.00
_cell.angle_gamma   90.00
#
_symmetry.space_group_name_H-M   'P 1'
#
loop_
_entity.id
_entity.type
_entity.pdbx_description
1 polymer ?
#
loop_
_entity_poly.entity_id
_entity_poly.type
_entity_poly.pdbx_seq_one_letter_code
_entity_poly.pdbx_strand_id
1 'polypeptide(L)'
;MGRRPARCYRYQKNKPYIKSRFCRGVPDSKIRIFDTGAKKAPVDQFPFVAHLVCDEKQQISSEALEAARVAINKHLTKHIGKDNYHIRIRAHPFHVLRANKMLSCAGADRLSSGMRHSYGKPIGVAARVDIGQILISVRSKDNHAPHVIEAIRRGKFKFAGRQKILKSLKWGFTAYPREDYVRMRRSGELSADGNIVKVHNRRGPLEESALFLAGQD
;
A
#
# COMPACT_ATOMS: atom_id res chain seq x y z
N MET A 1 -9.79 -22.31 19.34
CA MET A 1 -9.42 -21.02 20.00
C MET A 1 -9.36 -19.93 18.92
N GLY A 2 -10.16 -18.87 19.05
CA GLY A 2 -10.28 -17.79 18.09
C GLY A 2 -9.03 -16.91 17.99
N ARG A 3 -9.01 -16.01 17.00
CA ARG A 3 -7.97 -15.01 16.82
C ARG A 3 -8.08 -13.91 17.87
N ARG A 4 -6.96 -13.42 18.42
CA ARG A 4 -6.95 -12.26 19.32
C ARG A 4 -7.41 -11.00 18.61
N PRO A 5 -8.14 -10.09 19.27
CA PRO A 5 -8.54 -8.80 18.71
C PRO A 5 -7.33 -7.99 18.24
N ALA A 6 -7.47 -7.28 17.11
CA ALA A 6 -6.37 -6.48 16.53
C ALA A 6 -5.87 -5.36 17.48
N ARG A 7 -6.71 -4.89 18.43
CA ARG A 7 -6.32 -3.89 19.43
C ARG A 7 -5.13 -4.33 20.30
N CYS A 8 -4.94 -5.65 20.49
CA CYS A 8 -3.83 -6.18 21.29
C CYS A 8 -2.47 -5.92 20.62
N TYR A 9 -2.44 -5.70 19.31
CA TYR A 9 -1.22 -5.54 18.50
C TYR A 9 -1.15 -4.18 17.81
N ARG A 10 -1.94 -3.20 18.22
CA ARG A 10 -2.03 -1.91 17.57
C ARG A 10 -0.76 -1.05 17.74
N TYR A 11 -0.15 -1.07 18.92
CA TYR A 11 0.96 -0.19 19.25
C TYR A 11 2.32 -0.79 18.88
N GLN A 12 3.24 0.08 18.45
CA GLN A 12 4.62 -0.28 18.13
C GLN A 12 5.50 -0.18 19.37
N LYS A 13 5.43 -1.19 20.25
CA LYS A 13 6.18 -1.19 21.53
C LYS A 13 7.64 -1.58 21.39
N ASN A 14 7.97 -2.52 20.51
CA ASN A 14 9.28 -3.15 20.36
C ASN A 14 9.86 -2.91 18.97
N LYS A 15 11.15 -3.26 18.80
CA LYS A 15 11.79 -3.28 17.46
C LYS A 15 11.04 -4.20 16.49
N PRO A 16 11.11 -3.95 15.17
CA PRO A 16 10.54 -4.85 14.17
C PRO A 16 11.10 -6.27 14.32
N TYR A 17 10.20 -7.25 14.26
CA TYR A 17 10.55 -8.67 14.28
C TYR A 17 10.13 -9.29 12.96
N ILE A 18 11.11 -9.66 12.14
CA ILE A 18 10.89 -10.12 10.78
C ILE A 18 11.11 -11.63 10.66
N LYS A 19 10.53 -12.25 9.64
CA LYS A 19 10.81 -13.66 9.28
C LYS A 19 12.28 -13.79 8.90
N SER A 20 12.98 -14.72 9.56
CA SER A 20 14.40 -14.95 9.35
C SER A 20 14.77 -16.38 9.75
N ARG A 21 16.07 -16.72 9.69
CA ARG A 21 16.57 -18.01 10.20
C ARG A 21 16.28 -18.22 11.70
N PHE A 22 16.12 -17.13 12.46
CA PHE A 22 15.79 -17.14 13.89
C PHE A 22 14.27 -17.12 14.16
N CYS A 23 13.45 -16.71 13.17
CA CYS A 23 12.01 -16.63 13.26
C CYS A 23 11.38 -17.50 12.18
N ARG A 24 11.14 -18.77 12.51
CA ARG A 24 10.54 -19.78 11.62
C ARG A 24 9.06 -19.99 11.93
N GLY A 25 8.33 -20.68 11.06
CA GLY A 25 6.93 -21.01 11.28
C GLY A 25 6.00 -19.79 11.21
N VAL A 26 6.36 -18.77 10.46
CA VAL A 26 5.54 -17.56 10.29
C VAL A 26 4.38 -17.87 9.34
N PRO A 27 3.11 -17.65 9.75
CA PRO A 27 1.95 -17.86 8.87
C PRO A 27 2.00 -16.92 7.68
N ASP A 28 1.43 -17.36 6.57
CA ASP A 28 1.29 -16.55 5.36
C ASP A 28 0.45 -15.30 5.62
N SER A 29 0.84 -14.21 4.95
CA SER A 29 0.07 -12.97 4.96
C SER A 29 -1.30 -13.19 4.32
N LYS A 30 -2.35 -12.62 4.91
CA LYS A 30 -3.68 -12.64 4.30
C LYS A 30 -3.72 -11.84 3.01
N ILE A 31 -3.05 -10.68 2.98
CA ILE A 31 -2.89 -9.91 1.76
C ILE A 31 -1.74 -10.50 0.93
N ARG A 32 -2.04 -10.85 -0.32
CA ARG A 32 -1.07 -11.35 -1.32
C ARG A 32 -1.05 -10.46 -2.56
N ILE A 33 -2.14 -9.74 -2.85
CA ILE A 33 -2.31 -8.90 -4.03
C ILE A 33 -2.18 -7.43 -3.61
N PHE A 34 -1.11 -6.77 -4.03
CA PHE A 34 -0.82 -5.38 -3.70
C PHE A 34 -1.26 -4.39 -4.78
N ASP A 35 -1.36 -4.83 -6.03
CA ASP A 35 -1.86 -4.05 -7.17
C ASP A 35 -3.12 -4.69 -7.74
N THR A 36 -4.20 -3.91 -7.90
CA THR A 36 -5.51 -4.38 -8.36
C THR A 36 -6.11 -3.41 -9.39
N GLY A 37 -6.88 -3.93 -10.35
CA GLY A 37 -7.45 -3.17 -11.45
C GLY A 37 -6.53 -3.14 -12.67
N ALA A 38 -6.56 -2.06 -13.44
CA ALA A 38 -5.76 -1.86 -14.64
C ALA A 38 -4.29 -1.53 -14.30
N LYS A 39 -3.59 -2.50 -13.69
CA LYS A 39 -2.21 -2.33 -13.21
C LYS A 39 -1.18 -2.09 -14.31
N LYS A 40 -1.46 -2.55 -15.54
CA LYS A 40 -0.60 -2.37 -16.72
C LYS A 40 -0.91 -1.09 -17.50
N ALA A 41 -1.95 -0.35 -17.11
CA ALA A 41 -2.36 0.88 -17.81
C ALA A 41 -1.21 1.89 -17.87
N PRO A 42 -0.98 2.54 -19.02
CA PRO A 42 0.07 3.52 -19.18
C PRO A 42 -0.11 4.69 -18.21
N VAL A 43 0.97 5.41 -17.96
CA VAL A 43 0.98 6.54 -17.01
C VAL A 43 0.04 7.66 -17.48
N ASP A 44 0.01 7.92 -18.79
CA ASP A 44 -0.78 8.98 -19.38
C ASP A 44 -2.30 8.79 -19.20
N GLN A 45 -2.76 7.54 -19.03
CA GLN A 45 -4.18 7.20 -18.95
C GLN A 45 -4.84 7.67 -17.65
N PHE A 46 -4.10 7.72 -16.53
CA PHE A 46 -4.65 7.97 -15.19
C PHE A 46 -3.98 9.16 -14.50
N PRO A 47 -4.45 10.40 -14.79
CA PRO A 47 -3.88 11.60 -14.19
C PRO A 47 -4.27 11.80 -12.73
N PHE A 48 -5.49 11.40 -12.33
CA PHE A 48 -5.98 11.60 -10.97
C PHE A 48 -5.42 10.57 -9.99
N VAL A 49 -5.03 11.04 -8.80
CA VAL A 49 -4.62 10.17 -7.69
C VAL A 49 -5.17 10.66 -6.37
N ALA A 50 -5.63 9.71 -5.56
CA ALA A 50 -5.93 9.93 -4.15
C ALA A 50 -5.20 8.90 -3.28
N HIS A 51 -4.79 9.36 -2.10
CA HIS A 51 -4.05 8.58 -1.11
C HIS A 51 -4.84 8.47 0.19
N LEU A 52 -4.78 7.29 0.80
CA LEU A 52 -5.15 7.09 2.20
C LEU A 52 -3.88 7.18 3.04
N VAL A 53 -3.81 8.17 3.92
CA VAL A 53 -2.64 8.47 4.75
C VAL A 53 -2.95 8.18 6.21
N CYS A 54 -2.02 7.56 6.92
CA CYS A 54 -2.14 7.28 8.35
C CYS A 54 -1.75 8.52 9.16
N ASP A 55 -2.57 8.87 10.15
CA ASP A 55 -2.34 10.00 11.06
C ASP A 55 -1.82 9.56 12.44
N GLU A 56 -1.59 8.28 12.61
CA GLU A 56 -1.13 7.68 13.86
C GLU A 56 -0.03 6.66 13.63
N LYS A 57 0.91 6.58 14.57
CA LYS A 57 1.94 5.53 14.59
C LYS A 57 1.34 4.23 15.15
N GLN A 58 1.16 3.24 14.28
CA GLN A 58 0.46 2.00 14.65
C GLN A 58 0.91 0.79 13.82
N GLN A 59 0.40 -0.38 14.20
CA GLN A 59 0.54 -1.61 13.43
C GLN A 59 -0.80 -1.99 12.82
N ILE A 60 -0.79 -2.30 11.52
CA ILE A 60 -1.97 -2.71 10.75
C ILE A 60 -1.80 -4.17 10.35
N SER A 61 -2.72 -5.02 10.76
CA SER A 61 -2.67 -6.44 10.42
C SER A 61 -2.88 -6.69 8.92
N SER A 62 -2.30 -7.76 8.40
CA SER A 62 -2.46 -8.17 6.99
C SER A 62 -3.92 -8.39 6.60
N GLU A 63 -4.76 -8.81 7.54
CA GLU A 63 -6.20 -9.02 7.34
C GLU A 63 -6.95 -7.69 7.16
N ALA A 64 -6.55 -6.65 7.90
CA ALA A 64 -7.14 -5.33 7.73
C ALA A 64 -6.80 -4.72 6.36
N LEU A 65 -5.56 -4.90 5.91
CA LEU A 65 -5.13 -4.49 4.56
C LEU A 65 -5.91 -5.20 3.47
N GLU A 66 -6.11 -6.52 3.59
CA GLU A 66 -6.91 -7.29 2.63
C GLU A 66 -8.38 -6.86 2.64
N ALA A 67 -8.98 -6.67 3.82
CA ALA A 67 -10.37 -6.20 3.93
C ALA A 67 -10.56 -4.81 3.29
N ALA A 68 -9.61 -3.92 3.47
CA ALA A 68 -9.64 -2.59 2.84
C ALA A 68 -9.52 -2.69 1.31
N ARG A 69 -8.57 -3.49 0.81
CA ARG A 69 -8.40 -3.73 -0.64
C ARG A 69 -9.70 -4.24 -1.27
N VAL A 70 -10.31 -5.26 -0.67
CA VAL A 70 -11.56 -5.85 -1.16
C VAL A 70 -12.70 -4.83 -1.15
N ALA A 71 -12.84 -4.04 -0.07
CA ALA A 71 -13.89 -3.02 0.04
C ALA A 71 -13.76 -1.93 -1.03
N ILE A 72 -12.54 -1.42 -1.25
CA ILE A 72 -12.25 -0.40 -2.27
C ILE A 72 -12.50 -0.98 -3.66
N ASN A 73 -11.94 -2.15 -3.95
CA ASN A 73 -12.08 -2.82 -5.24
C ASN A 73 -13.54 -3.09 -5.61
N LYS A 74 -14.33 -3.62 -4.67
CA LYS A 74 -15.76 -3.89 -4.87
C LYS A 74 -16.53 -2.62 -5.24
N HIS A 75 -16.24 -1.50 -4.56
CA HIS A 75 -16.92 -0.22 -4.86
C HIS A 75 -16.53 0.31 -6.25
N LEU A 76 -15.24 0.34 -6.57
CA LEU A 76 -14.75 0.85 -7.85
C LEU A 76 -15.22 -0.01 -9.03
N THR A 77 -15.16 -1.33 -8.90
CA THR A 77 -15.64 -2.24 -9.96
C THR A 77 -17.12 -2.02 -10.27
N LYS A 78 -17.94 -1.79 -9.22
CA LYS A 78 -19.39 -1.57 -9.39
C LYS A 78 -19.70 -0.25 -10.10
N HIS A 79 -18.96 0.84 -9.81
CA HIS A 79 -19.34 2.18 -10.25
C HIS A 79 -18.58 2.67 -11.47
N ILE A 80 -17.33 2.24 -11.67
CA ILE A 80 -16.49 2.75 -12.76
C ILE A 80 -15.90 1.66 -13.66
N GLY A 81 -16.09 0.38 -13.31
CA GLY A 81 -15.57 -0.76 -14.07
C GLY A 81 -14.10 -1.04 -13.82
N LYS A 82 -13.67 -2.27 -14.09
CA LYS A 82 -12.34 -2.81 -13.73
C LYS A 82 -11.15 -2.09 -14.42
N ASP A 83 -11.37 -1.60 -15.64
CA ASP A 83 -10.30 -1.06 -16.49
C ASP A 83 -10.04 0.45 -16.30
N ASN A 84 -10.81 1.12 -15.44
CA ASN A 84 -10.77 2.56 -15.26
C ASN A 84 -10.07 3.03 -13.99
N TYR A 85 -9.48 2.12 -13.21
CA TYR A 85 -8.73 2.46 -12.01
C TYR A 85 -7.58 1.49 -11.77
N HIS A 86 -6.62 1.93 -10.96
CA HIS A 86 -5.55 1.09 -10.43
C HIS A 86 -5.34 1.40 -8.95
N ILE A 87 -5.49 0.39 -8.10
CA ILE A 87 -5.24 0.45 -6.66
C ILE A 87 -3.85 -0.11 -6.39
N ARG A 88 -3.08 0.59 -5.54
CA ARG A 88 -1.79 0.11 -5.02
C ARG A 88 -1.78 0.17 -3.50
N ILE A 89 -1.54 -0.96 -2.86
CA ILE A 89 -1.29 -1.05 -1.42
C ILE A 89 0.19 -0.76 -1.19
N ARG A 90 0.48 0.25 -0.35
CA ARG A 90 1.85 0.74 -0.12
C ARG A 90 2.43 0.32 1.22
N ALA A 91 1.61 -0.20 2.11
CA ALA A 91 2.03 -0.76 3.39
C ALA A 91 2.20 -2.30 3.26
N HIS A 92 3.35 -2.81 3.71
CA HIS A 92 3.68 -4.23 3.62
C HIS A 92 3.77 -4.88 5.00
N PRO A 93 3.11 -6.01 5.24
CA PRO A 93 3.08 -6.67 6.54
C PRO A 93 4.31 -7.54 6.76
N PHE A 94 5.45 -6.94 7.10
CA PHE A 94 6.69 -7.65 7.37
C PHE A 94 6.89 -8.00 8.85
N HIS A 95 6.25 -7.25 9.77
CA HIS A 95 6.38 -7.50 11.20
C HIS A 95 5.62 -8.74 11.63
N VAL A 96 6.29 -9.67 12.30
CA VAL A 96 5.71 -10.90 12.81
C VAL A 96 5.05 -10.65 14.16
N LEU A 97 3.77 -10.98 14.26
CA LEU A 97 3.02 -10.95 15.51
C LEU A 97 3.14 -12.27 16.24
N ARG A 98 3.43 -12.20 17.53
CA ARG A 98 3.58 -13.36 18.39
C ARG A 98 2.52 -13.40 19.47
N ALA A 99 2.11 -14.61 19.85
CA ALA A 99 1.28 -14.82 21.03
C ALA A 99 1.72 -16.06 21.79
N ASN A 100 1.74 -15.93 23.09
CA ASN A 100 1.80 -17.10 23.96
C ASN A 100 0.38 -17.68 24.05
N LYS A 101 0.18 -18.89 23.54
CA LYS A 101 -1.08 -19.62 23.68
C LYS A 101 -1.04 -20.41 24.99
N MET A 102 -1.91 -20.04 25.90
CA MET A 102 -2.15 -20.84 27.10
C MET A 102 -2.88 -22.13 26.71
N LEU A 103 -2.54 -23.23 27.36
CA LEU A 103 -3.31 -24.45 27.29
C LEU A 103 -4.69 -24.19 27.94
N SER A 104 -5.76 -24.71 27.34
CA SER A 104 -7.12 -24.57 27.86
C SER A 104 -7.43 -25.54 29.03
N CYS A 105 -6.39 -25.97 29.76
CA CYS A 105 -6.50 -26.91 30.85
C CYS A 105 -6.61 -26.18 32.21
N ALA A 106 -7.23 -26.83 33.19
CA ALA A 106 -7.22 -26.36 34.57
C ALA A 106 -5.77 -26.12 35.05
N GLY A 107 -5.48 -24.95 35.66
CA GLY A 107 -4.15 -24.55 36.06
C GLY A 107 -3.26 -23.92 34.95
N ALA A 108 -3.81 -23.63 33.79
CA ALA A 108 -3.08 -23.00 32.67
C ALA A 108 -2.47 -21.63 33.03
N ASP A 109 -3.06 -20.87 33.90
CA ASP A 109 -2.59 -19.57 34.42
C ASP A 109 -1.27 -19.70 35.18
N ARG A 110 -0.98 -20.85 35.75
CA ARG A 110 0.31 -21.14 36.47
C ARG A 110 1.41 -21.58 35.50
N LEU A 111 1.05 -22.00 34.28
CA LEU A 111 1.99 -22.52 33.29
C LEU A 111 2.45 -21.46 32.27
N SER A 112 1.87 -20.26 32.31
CA SER A 112 2.17 -19.20 31.35
C SER A 112 2.79 -18.00 32.02
N SER A 113 4.00 -17.64 31.61
CA SER A 113 4.67 -16.39 32.00
C SER A 113 4.27 -15.20 31.10
N GLY A 114 3.25 -15.31 30.27
CA GLY A 114 2.81 -14.27 29.32
C GLY A 114 3.81 -14.04 28.20
N MET A 115 4.10 -12.77 27.91
CA MET A 115 5.05 -12.35 26.88
C MET A 115 6.39 -11.87 27.45
N ARG A 116 6.75 -12.27 28.66
CA ARG A 116 8.07 -12.01 29.22
C ARG A 116 9.16 -12.62 28.33
N HIS A 117 10.30 -11.94 28.21
CA HIS A 117 11.48 -12.41 27.48
C HIS A 117 11.18 -12.78 26.02
N SER A 118 10.32 -12.03 25.35
CA SER A 118 9.95 -12.30 23.95
C SER A 118 9.33 -13.68 23.71
N TYR A 119 8.66 -14.21 24.69
CA TYR A 119 8.03 -15.52 24.66
C TYR A 119 6.78 -15.51 23.75
N GLY A 120 6.59 -16.56 22.96
CA GLY A 120 5.44 -16.74 22.10
C GLY A 120 5.81 -17.28 20.72
N LYS A 121 4.80 -17.87 20.05
CA LYS A 121 4.93 -18.38 18.67
C LYS A 121 4.32 -17.40 17.68
N PRO A 122 4.81 -17.34 16.43
CA PRO A 122 4.21 -16.51 15.39
C PRO A 122 2.74 -16.88 15.15
N ILE A 123 1.86 -15.88 15.06
CA ILE A 123 0.42 -16.06 14.83
C ILE A 123 -0.09 -15.27 13.62
N GLY A 124 0.68 -14.35 13.10
CA GLY A 124 0.30 -13.51 11.96
C GLY A 124 1.37 -12.48 11.64
N VAL A 125 1.07 -11.62 10.68
CA VAL A 125 1.94 -10.54 10.24
C VAL A 125 1.20 -9.21 10.19
N ALA A 126 1.93 -8.12 10.44
CA ALA A 126 1.38 -6.76 10.40
C ALA A 126 2.36 -5.79 9.75
N ALA A 127 1.82 -4.72 9.18
CA ALA A 127 2.61 -3.59 8.71
C ALA A 127 2.79 -2.58 9.83
N ARG A 128 4.01 -2.10 10.04
CA ARG A 128 4.31 -0.98 10.94
C ARG A 128 4.21 0.31 10.14
N VAL A 129 3.40 1.23 10.62
CA VAL A 129 3.06 2.46 9.91
C VAL A 129 3.36 3.65 10.80
N ASP A 130 4.04 4.64 10.24
CA ASP A 130 4.32 5.91 10.88
C ASP A 130 3.31 6.99 10.48
N ILE A 131 3.32 8.12 11.20
CA ILE A 131 2.48 9.28 10.91
C ILE A 131 2.86 9.83 9.53
N GLY A 132 1.85 10.15 8.71
CA GLY A 132 2.06 10.66 7.35
C GLY A 132 2.34 9.58 6.30
N GLN A 133 2.45 8.32 6.68
CA GLN A 133 2.70 7.23 5.72
C GLN A 133 1.44 6.91 4.90
N ILE A 134 1.64 6.77 3.59
CA ILE A 134 0.57 6.36 2.67
C ILE A 134 0.34 4.87 2.80
N LEU A 135 -0.92 4.48 3.05
CA LEU A 135 -1.36 3.09 3.13
C LEU A 135 -1.79 2.54 1.77
N ILE A 136 -2.65 3.29 1.09
CA ILE A 136 -3.27 2.90 -0.17
C ILE A 136 -3.25 4.10 -1.11
N SER A 137 -2.92 3.85 -2.36
CA SER A 137 -3.01 4.83 -3.44
C SER A 137 -3.92 4.31 -4.54
N VAL A 138 -4.79 5.17 -5.07
CA VAL A 138 -5.67 4.83 -6.19
C VAL A 138 -5.50 5.88 -7.27
N ARG A 139 -5.20 5.43 -8.51
CA ARG A 139 -5.16 6.31 -9.69
C ARG A 139 -6.32 5.99 -10.64
N SER A 140 -6.84 7.01 -11.30
CA SER A 140 -7.95 6.91 -12.27
C SER A 140 -7.98 8.10 -13.22
N LYS A 141 -8.95 8.11 -14.14
CA LYS A 141 -9.32 9.31 -14.90
C LYS A 141 -9.95 10.35 -13.97
N ASP A 142 -9.85 11.64 -14.31
CA ASP A 142 -10.38 12.75 -13.49
C ASP A 142 -11.91 12.66 -13.27
N ASN A 143 -12.66 12.21 -14.28
CA ASN A 143 -14.11 12.04 -14.21
C ASN A 143 -14.56 11.07 -13.09
N HIS A 144 -13.68 10.17 -12.66
CA HIS A 144 -13.96 9.18 -11.64
C HIS A 144 -13.52 9.59 -10.23
N ALA A 145 -13.00 10.81 -10.07
CA ALA A 145 -12.48 11.30 -8.80
C ALA A 145 -13.46 11.16 -7.61
N PRO A 146 -14.77 11.50 -7.72
CA PRO A 146 -15.72 11.35 -6.62
C PRO A 146 -15.86 9.88 -6.17
N HIS A 147 -15.94 8.96 -7.12
CA HIS A 147 -16.06 7.53 -6.83
C HIS A 147 -14.81 6.96 -6.17
N VAL A 148 -13.61 7.44 -6.56
CA VAL A 148 -12.35 7.04 -5.94
C VAL A 148 -12.27 7.51 -4.49
N ILE A 149 -12.64 8.76 -4.21
CA ILE A 149 -12.64 9.31 -2.85
C ILE A 149 -13.61 8.51 -1.96
N GLU A 150 -14.82 8.23 -2.45
CA GLU A 150 -15.81 7.44 -1.71
C GLU A 150 -15.32 5.99 -1.49
N ALA A 151 -14.69 5.37 -2.47
CA ALA A 151 -14.10 4.04 -2.32
C ALA A 151 -13.04 4.00 -1.23
N ILE A 152 -12.13 4.98 -1.22
CA ILE A 152 -11.08 5.10 -0.19
C ILE A 152 -11.73 5.34 1.18
N ARG A 153 -12.79 6.15 1.27
CA ARG A 153 -13.56 6.38 2.51
C ARG A 153 -14.10 5.06 3.07
N ARG A 154 -14.66 4.20 2.22
CA ARG A 154 -15.12 2.86 2.62
C ARG A 154 -13.98 1.95 3.08
N GLY A 155 -12.83 2.02 2.42
CA GLY A 155 -11.61 1.31 2.82
C GLY A 155 -11.07 1.77 4.17
N LYS A 156 -11.13 3.07 4.46
CA LYS A 156 -10.72 3.68 5.72
C LYS A 156 -11.33 2.99 6.94
N PHE A 157 -12.60 2.62 6.90
CA PHE A 157 -13.31 1.96 8.01
C PHE A 157 -12.81 0.54 8.33
N LYS A 158 -11.89 -0.02 7.53
CA LYS A 158 -11.25 -1.31 7.82
C LYS A 158 -9.99 -1.17 8.67
N PHE A 159 -9.55 0.05 8.93
CA PHE A 159 -8.39 0.36 9.76
C PHE A 159 -8.81 0.97 11.08
N ALA A 160 -8.00 0.69 12.12
CA ALA A 160 -8.11 1.38 13.40
C ALA A 160 -7.45 2.75 13.33
N GLY A 161 -7.81 3.63 14.26
CA GLY A 161 -7.24 4.95 14.41
C GLY A 161 -7.71 5.94 13.35
N ARG A 162 -6.97 7.04 13.20
CA ARG A 162 -7.31 8.14 12.31
C ARG A 162 -6.49 8.06 11.02
N GLN A 163 -7.18 8.19 9.89
CA GLN A 163 -6.56 8.31 8.57
C GLN A 163 -7.16 9.52 7.86
N LYS A 164 -6.38 10.13 6.95
CA LYS A 164 -6.79 11.24 6.09
C LYS A 164 -6.78 10.79 4.63
N ILE A 165 -7.71 11.32 3.85
CA ILE A 165 -7.75 11.13 2.39
C ILE A 165 -7.16 12.38 1.77
N LEU A 166 -6.09 12.22 0.99
CA LEU A 166 -5.43 13.32 0.31
C LEU A 166 -5.55 13.15 -1.20
N LYS A 167 -5.98 14.21 -1.89
CA LYS A 167 -5.88 14.31 -3.36
C LYS A 167 -4.45 14.73 -3.69
N SER A 168 -3.81 14.02 -4.60
CA SER A 168 -2.45 14.34 -5.05
C SER A 168 -2.47 15.47 -6.08
N LEU A 169 -1.50 16.36 -6.01
CA LEU A 169 -1.22 17.36 -7.04
C LEU A 169 -0.34 16.80 -8.16
N LYS A 170 0.19 15.58 -7.98
CA LYS A 170 1.06 14.92 -8.93
C LYS A 170 0.26 14.18 -10.00
N TRP A 171 0.88 13.96 -11.15
CA TRP A 171 0.31 13.14 -12.23
C TRP A 171 0.44 11.66 -11.88
N GLY A 172 -0.68 10.97 -11.78
CA GLY A 172 -0.69 9.53 -11.54
C GLY A 172 0.21 9.12 -10.36
N PHE A 173 0.91 8.01 -10.47
CA PHE A 173 1.89 7.57 -9.46
C PHE A 173 3.29 8.12 -9.71
N THR A 174 3.42 9.21 -10.48
CA THR A 174 4.71 9.85 -10.74
C THR A 174 5.14 10.78 -9.61
N ALA A 175 6.38 11.25 -9.69
CA ALA A 175 6.92 12.25 -8.75
C ALA A 175 6.63 13.69 -9.18
N TYR A 176 6.12 13.90 -10.41
CA TYR A 176 5.97 15.20 -11.03
C TYR A 176 4.60 15.83 -10.79
N PRO A 177 4.51 17.17 -10.52
CA PRO A 177 3.28 17.93 -10.59
C PRO A 177 2.60 17.76 -11.96
N ARG A 178 1.29 17.96 -12.04
CA ARG A 178 0.55 17.76 -13.29
C ARG A 178 1.04 18.64 -14.43
N GLU A 179 1.29 19.92 -14.14
CA GLU A 179 1.76 20.90 -15.12
C GLU A 179 3.15 20.54 -15.65
N ASP A 180 4.08 20.22 -14.74
CA ASP A 180 5.43 19.81 -15.10
C ASP A 180 5.43 18.51 -15.91
N TYR A 181 4.59 17.54 -15.54
CA TYR A 181 4.47 16.30 -16.30
C TYR A 181 4.07 16.55 -17.74
N VAL A 182 3.04 17.39 -17.96
CA VAL A 182 2.56 17.73 -19.31
C VAL A 182 3.64 18.47 -20.12
N ARG A 183 4.34 19.42 -19.47
CA ARG A 183 5.45 20.16 -20.09
C ARG A 183 6.57 19.21 -20.52
N MET A 184 7.07 18.38 -19.60
CA MET A 184 8.19 17.46 -19.85
C MET A 184 7.83 16.33 -20.83
N ARG A 185 6.54 15.95 -20.92
CA ARG A 185 6.07 15.02 -21.96
C ARG A 185 6.06 15.65 -23.36
N ARG A 186 5.72 16.94 -23.45
CA ARG A 186 5.73 17.68 -24.72
C ARG A 186 7.16 17.98 -25.20
N SER A 187 8.08 18.25 -24.29
CA SER A 187 9.48 18.49 -24.62
C SER A 187 10.28 17.21 -24.92
N GLY A 188 9.68 16.03 -24.74
CA GLY A 188 10.39 14.75 -24.92
C GLY A 188 11.33 14.36 -23.79
N GLU A 189 11.43 15.15 -22.71
CA GLU A 189 12.24 14.81 -21.52
C GLU A 189 11.74 13.59 -20.77
N LEU A 190 10.43 13.32 -20.88
CA LEU A 190 9.78 12.16 -20.26
C LEU A 190 9.13 11.29 -21.35
N SER A 191 9.36 9.98 -21.27
CA SER A 191 8.60 8.98 -22.01
C SER A 191 7.83 8.05 -21.07
N ALA A 192 6.66 7.60 -21.51
CA ALA A 192 5.90 6.59 -20.79
C ALA A 192 6.46 5.20 -21.13
N ASP A 193 6.87 4.47 -20.10
CA ASP A 193 7.27 3.07 -20.20
C ASP A 193 6.29 2.23 -19.36
N GLY A 194 5.21 1.77 -20.00
CA GLY A 194 4.12 1.10 -19.33
C GLY A 194 3.52 1.95 -18.21
N ASN A 195 3.57 1.45 -16.97
CA ASN A 195 3.02 2.11 -15.78
C ASN A 195 4.02 3.01 -15.04
N ILE A 196 5.23 3.17 -15.56
CA ILE A 196 6.29 4.03 -15.02
C ILE A 196 6.71 5.06 -16.06
N VAL A 197 7.49 6.04 -15.63
CA VAL A 197 8.03 7.10 -16.47
C VAL A 197 9.54 6.95 -16.58
N LYS A 198 10.04 6.96 -17.80
CA LYS A 198 11.46 7.03 -18.12
C LYS A 198 11.84 8.50 -18.33
N VAL A 199 12.89 8.95 -17.67
CA VAL A 199 13.45 10.31 -17.83
C VAL A 199 14.62 10.21 -18.78
N HIS A 200 14.61 11.02 -19.83
CA HIS A 200 15.72 11.14 -20.78
C HIS A 200 16.69 12.19 -20.25
N ASN A 201 17.75 11.73 -19.62
CA ASN A 201 18.84 12.59 -19.20
C ASN A 201 19.81 12.81 -20.38
N ARG A 202 20.61 13.91 -20.34
CA ARG A 202 21.68 14.16 -21.29
C ARG A 202 22.86 13.15 -21.20
N ARG A 203 22.66 12.05 -20.47
CA ARG A 203 23.64 10.95 -20.29
C ARG A 203 23.03 9.67 -20.84
N GLY A 204 23.81 8.89 -21.56
CA GLY A 204 23.40 7.63 -22.17
C GLY A 204 23.78 7.57 -23.65
N PRO A 205 23.42 6.48 -24.35
CA PRO A 205 23.61 6.37 -25.80
C PRO A 205 22.96 7.55 -26.53
N LEU A 206 23.69 8.14 -27.45
CA LEU A 206 23.21 9.29 -28.26
C LEU A 206 21.96 8.93 -29.05
N GLU A 207 21.88 7.69 -29.55
CA GLU A 207 20.76 7.15 -30.30
C GLU A 207 19.42 7.17 -29.53
N GLU A 208 19.46 7.08 -28.19
CA GLU A 208 18.28 7.17 -27.32
C GLU A 208 18.00 8.61 -26.84
N SER A 209 18.82 9.57 -27.21
CA SER A 209 18.68 10.96 -26.77
C SER A 209 17.54 11.64 -27.53
N ALA A 210 16.62 12.27 -26.81
CA ALA A 210 15.54 13.06 -27.44
C ALA A 210 16.07 14.19 -28.34
N LEU A 211 17.27 14.72 -28.05
CA LEU A 211 17.95 15.72 -28.86
C LEU A 211 18.47 15.13 -30.18
N PHE A 212 18.91 13.87 -30.16
CA PHE A 212 19.40 13.18 -31.35
C PHE A 212 18.22 12.80 -32.26
N LEU A 213 17.11 12.34 -31.67
CA LEU A 213 15.89 11.98 -32.41
C LEU A 213 15.21 13.21 -33.03
N ALA A 214 15.24 14.36 -32.36
CA ALA A 214 14.67 15.62 -32.85
C ALA A 214 15.52 16.29 -33.96
N GLY A 215 16.75 15.87 -34.16
CA GLY A 215 17.64 16.38 -35.22
C GLY A 215 17.65 15.52 -36.49
N GLN A 216 16.79 14.50 -36.57
CA GLN A 216 16.63 13.63 -37.76
C GLN A 216 15.39 13.95 -38.61
N ASP A 217 14.55 14.91 -38.15
CA ASP A 217 13.47 15.52 -38.90
C ASP A 217 13.96 16.84 -39.55
#